data_d884586d2fa9e6ce0b03070f30283be3
#
_entry.id   d884586d2fa9e6ce0b03070f30283be3
#
_cell.length_a   1.000
_cell.length_b   1.000
_cell.length_c   1.000
_cell.angle_alpha   90.00
_cell.angle_beta   90.00
_cell.angle_gamma   90.00
#
_symmetry.space_group_name_H-M   'P 1'
#
loop_
_entity.id
_entity.type
_entity.pdbx_description
1 polymer ?
#
loop_
_entity_poly.entity_id
_entity_poly.type
_entity_poly.pdbx_seq_one_letter_code
_entity_poly.pdbx_strand_id
1 'polypeptide(L)'
;MTDSKMERKLQARHISMIAIGGCIGTGLFMASGAVVSKAGSYGAVITYALIGVIIYFLMASIGELATFYPVSGSFGAYATRFIDPGVGFGVGWLFWILWILVASVDIITLSKILHYWEFFRQFSTFSICIVSVSYTHLRAHETGRNL
;
A
#
# COMPACT_ATOMS: atom_id res chain seq x y z
N MET A 1 -16.53 12.81 23.57
CA MET A 1 -16.19 12.30 22.22
C MET A 1 -15.97 13.50 21.35
N THR A 2 -14.71 13.87 21.11
CA THR A 2 -14.36 15.00 20.25
C THR A 2 -14.62 14.61 18.80
N ASP A 3 -15.60 15.26 18.17
CA ASP A 3 -15.83 15.21 16.73
C ASP A 3 -14.58 15.67 15.99
N SER A 4 -13.70 14.76 15.63
CA SER A 4 -12.62 15.07 14.69
C SER A 4 -13.23 15.14 13.29
N LYS A 5 -13.82 16.28 12.96
CA LYS A 5 -14.23 16.57 11.58
C LYS A 5 -12.98 16.52 10.69
N MET A 6 -12.87 15.49 9.87
CA MET A 6 -11.82 15.42 8.84
C MET A 6 -11.97 16.62 7.90
N GLU A 7 -10.95 17.47 7.84
CA GLU A 7 -10.91 18.58 6.90
C GLU A 7 -10.73 18.06 5.47
N ARG A 8 -11.71 18.32 4.62
CA ARG A 8 -11.68 17.95 3.19
C ARG A 8 -10.80 18.91 2.39
N LYS A 9 -9.49 18.78 2.49
CA LYS A 9 -8.51 19.60 1.73
C LYS A 9 -8.07 18.96 0.42
N LEU A 10 -8.29 17.64 0.22
CA LEU A 10 -7.87 16.93 -0.99
C LEU A 10 -8.89 17.11 -2.12
N GLN A 11 -8.40 17.52 -3.30
CA GLN A 11 -9.16 17.53 -4.53
C GLN A 11 -9.14 16.15 -5.20
N ALA A 12 -10.13 15.84 -6.04
CA ALA A 12 -10.22 14.55 -6.76
C ALA A 12 -8.93 14.19 -7.52
N ARG A 13 -8.28 15.17 -8.16
CA ARG A 13 -6.99 14.98 -8.84
C ARG A 13 -5.87 14.49 -7.91
N HIS A 14 -5.82 15.00 -6.67
CA HIS A 14 -4.81 14.58 -5.70
C HIS A 14 -5.06 13.12 -5.27
N ILE A 15 -6.31 12.76 -5.03
CA ILE A 15 -6.71 11.39 -4.67
C ILE A 15 -6.37 10.43 -5.81
N SER A 16 -6.70 10.78 -7.07
CA SER A 16 -6.38 9.95 -8.22
C SER A 16 -4.88 9.74 -8.41
N MET A 17 -4.07 10.78 -8.24
CA MET A 17 -2.61 10.67 -8.35
C MET A 17 -2.01 9.79 -7.24
N ILE A 18 -2.49 9.94 -6.00
CA ILE A 18 -2.07 9.10 -4.88
C ILE A 18 -2.49 7.63 -5.12
N ALA A 19 -3.72 7.41 -5.61
CA ALA A 19 -4.20 6.07 -5.91
C ALA A 19 -3.39 5.39 -7.02
N ILE A 20 -3.12 6.08 -8.13
CA ILE A 20 -2.29 5.56 -9.22
C ILE A 20 -0.87 5.24 -8.72
N GLY A 21 -0.25 6.17 -7.97
CA GLY A 21 1.07 5.95 -7.39
C GLY A 21 1.12 4.76 -6.41
N GLY A 22 0.06 4.57 -5.63
CA GLY A 22 -0.05 3.44 -4.70
C GLY A 22 -0.31 2.10 -5.39
N CYS A 23 -0.95 2.09 -6.57
CA CYS A 23 -1.17 0.87 -7.35
C CYS A 23 0.10 0.41 -8.08
N ILE A 24 1.00 1.33 -8.44
CA ILE A 24 2.27 1.03 -9.10
C ILE A 24 3.32 0.71 -8.03
N GLY A 25 3.37 -0.54 -7.60
CA GLY A 25 4.28 -1.00 -6.56
C GLY A 25 5.14 -2.18 -7.00
N THR A 26 5.78 -2.80 -6.03
CA THR A 26 6.64 -3.99 -6.20
C THR A 26 5.92 -5.15 -6.88
N GLY A 27 4.62 -5.29 -6.68
CA GLY A 27 3.78 -6.29 -7.34
C GLY A 27 3.82 -6.15 -8.86
N LEU A 28 3.71 -4.93 -9.38
CA LEU A 28 3.76 -4.69 -10.82
C LEU A 28 5.17 -4.88 -11.39
N PHE A 29 6.19 -4.34 -10.73
CA PHE A 29 7.56 -4.37 -11.27
C PHE A 29 8.29 -5.71 -11.09
N MET A 30 8.08 -6.42 -9.99
CA MET A 30 8.79 -7.67 -9.71
C MET A 30 7.94 -8.92 -9.93
N ALA A 31 6.68 -8.92 -9.47
CA ALA A 31 5.87 -10.12 -9.53
C ALA A 31 5.30 -10.38 -10.94
N SER A 32 5.10 -9.35 -11.76
CA SER A 32 4.56 -9.50 -13.12
C SER A 32 5.42 -10.41 -13.99
N GLY A 33 6.75 -10.29 -13.93
CA GLY A 33 7.66 -11.17 -14.65
C GLY A 33 7.51 -12.64 -14.27
N ALA A 34 7.38 -12.92 -12.96
CA ALA A 34 7.15 -14.29 -12.48
C ALA A 34 5.77 -14.83 -12.87
N VAL A 35 4.75 -14.00 -12.90
CA VAL A 35 3.40 -14.39 -13.36
C VAL A 35 3.42 -14.74 -14.83
N VAL A 36 4.02 -13.89 -15.68
CA VAL A 36 4.12 -14.12 -17.12
C VAL A 36 4.96 -15.37 -17.42
N SER A 37 6.05 -15.60 -16.71
CA SER A 37 6.90 -16.78 -16.91
C SER A 37 6.20 -18.10 -16.56
N LYS A 38 5.28 -18.10 -15.59
CA LYS A 38 4.54 -19.30 -15.14
C LYS A 38 3.25 -19.53 -15.91
N ALA A 39 2.49 -18.48 -16.17
CA ALA A 39 1.16 -18.56 -16.78
C ALA A 39 1.15 -18.30 -18.29
N GLY A 40 2.28 -17.87 -18.86
CA GLY A 40 2.34 -17.35 -20.22
C GLY A 40 1.65 -15.99 -20.36
N SER A 41 1.81 -15.33 -21.49
CA SER A 41 1.25 -13.99 -21.73
C SER A 41 -0.29 -13.98 -21.67
N TYR A 42 -0.95 -14.93 -22.29
CA TYR A 42 -2.42 -15.01 -22.27
C TYR A 42 -2.97 -15.35 -20.88
N GLY A 43 -2.34 -16.30 -20.18
CA GLY A 43 -2.73 -16.67 -18.82
C GLY A 43 -2.57 -15.49 -17.84
N ALA A 44 -1.51 -14.72 -17.98
CA ALA A 44 -1.28 -13.52 -17.17
C ALA A 44 -2.39 -12.47 -17.40
N VAL A 45 -2.74 -12.17 -18.67
CA VAL A 45 -3.79 -11.19 -18.98
C VAL A 45 -5.14 -11.62 -18.41
N ILE A 46 -5.53 -12.89 -18.60
CA ILE A 46 -6.80 -13.42 -18.08
C ILE A 46 -6.81 -13.33 -16.54
N THR A 47 -5.74 -13.75 -15.88
CA THR A 47 -5.65 -13.71 -14.41
C THR A 47 -5.75 -12.28 -13.89
N TYR A 48 -5.01 -11.34 -14.46
CA TYR A 48 -5.07 -9.94 -14.05
C TYR A 48 -6.45 -9.33 -14.30
N ALA A 49 -7.10 -9.64 -15.43
CA ALA A 49 -8.44 -9.14 -15.72
C ALA A 49 -9.45 -9.68 -14.70
N LEU A 50 -9.42 -10.97 -14.40
CA LEU A 50 -10.33 -11.60 -13.45
C LEU A 50 -10.18 -11.06 -12.04
N ILE A 51 -8.94 -10.98 -11.54
CA ILE A 51 -8.63 -10.39 -10.24
C ILE A 51 -8.99 -8.90 -10.21
N GLY A 52 -8.75 -8.17 -11.31
CA GLY A 52 -9.13 -6.76 -11.43
C GLY A 52 -10.64 -6.53 -11.26
N VAL A 53 -11.46 -7.38 -11.84
CA VAL A 53 -12.93 -7.33 -11.67
C VAL A 53 -13.32 -7.57 -10.20
N ILE A 54 -12.72 -8.57 -9.55
CA ILE A 54 -13.00 -8.87 -8.14
C ILE A 54 -12.61 -7.68 -7.25
N ILE A 55 -11.41 -7.13 -7.46
CA ILE A 55 -10.93 -5.97 -6.69
C ILE A 55 -11.81 -4.74 -6.95
N TYR A 56 -12.27 -4.53 -8.18
CA TYR A 56 -13.17 -3.43 -8.51
C TYR A 56 -14.45 -3.48 -7.68
N PHE A 57 -15.14 -4.61 -7.62
CA PHE A 57 -16.35 -4.76 -6.80
C PHE A 57 -16.08 -4.56 -5.31
N LEU A 58 -14.97 -5.08 -4.81
CA LEU A 58 -14.57 -4.92 -3.42
C LEU A 58 -14.31 -3.44 -3.10
N MET A 59 -13.59 -2.73 -3.94
CA MET A 59 -13.29 -1.30 -3.74
C MET A 59 -14.55 -0.43 -3.91
N ALA A 60 -15.45 -0.77 -4.84
CA ALA A 60 -16.72 -0.08 -4.98
C ALA A 60 -17.56 -0.21 -3.70
N SER A 61 -17.68 -1.40 -3.15
CA SER A 61 -18.42 -1.63 -1.89
C SER A 61 -17.84 -0.85 -0.71
N ILE A 62 -16.50 -0.79 -0.60
CA ILE A 62 -15.84 0.00 0.45
C ILE A 62 -16.04 1.50 0.21
N GLY A 63 -16.02 1.94 -1.05
CA GLY A 63 -16.28 3.33 -1.43
C GLY A 63 -17.69 3.78 -1.06
N GLU A 64 -18.70 2.95 -1.30
CA GLU A 64 -20.08 3.20 -0.87
C GLU A 64 -20.18 3.31 0.65
N LEU A 65 -19.56 2.38 1.37
CA LEU A 65 -19.54 2.38 2.82
C LEU A 65 -18.84 3.62 3.39
N ALA A 66 -17.75 4.06 2.76
CA ALA A 66 -17.00 5.25 3.17
C ALA A 66 -17.77 6.56 2.90
N THR A 67 -18.62 6.59 1.89
CA THR A 67 -19.50 7.73 1.63
C THR A 67 -20.68 7.79 2.61
N PHE A 68 -21.24 6.64 2.94
CA PHE A 68 -22.34 6.52 3.89
C PHE A 68 -21.90 6.79 5.33
N TYR A 69 -20.74 6.28 5.73
CA TYR A 69 -20.21 6.40 7.09
C TYR A 69 -18.72 6.78 7.08
N PRO A 70 -18.39 8.07 6.92
CA PRO A 70 -17.02 8.54 6.88
C PRO A 70 -16.39 8.53 8.27
N VAL A 71 -15.55 7.52 8.55
CA VAL A 71 -14.81 7.38 9.81
C VAL A 71 -13.31 7.27 9.58
N SER A 72 -12.53 7.78 10.51
CA SER A 72 -11.11 7.48 10.59
C SER A 72 -10.93 6.03 11.08
N GLY A 73 -10.04 5.26 10.43
CA GLY A 73 -9.81 3.86 10.76
C GLY A 73 -10.40 2.85 9.78
N SER A 74 -11.15 3.32 8.77
CA SER A 74 -11.60 2.56 7.60
C SER A 74 -11.98 1.09 7.90
N PHE A 75 -11.22 0.13 7.41
CA PHE A 75 -11.54 -1.31 7.51
C PHE A 75 -11.80 -1.81 8.92
N GLY A 76 -10.95 -1.44 9.89
CA GLY A 76 -11.11 -1.83 11.30
C GLY A 76 -12.35 -1.22 11.94
N ALA A 77 -12.62 0.06 11.67
CA ALA A 77 -13.81 0.75 12.19
C ALA A 77 -15.11 0.18 11.61
N TYR A 78 -15.12 -0.16 10.32
CA TYR A 78 -16.27 -0.80 9.68
C TYR A 78 -16.51 -2.22 10.23
N ALA A 79 -15.45 -3.01 10.34
CA ALA A 79 -15.55 -4.36 10.93
C ALA A 79 -16.07 -4.32 12.37
N THR A 80 -15.57 -3.40 13.19
CA THR A 80 -16.04 -3.22 14.59
C THR A 80 -17.52 -2.86 14.65
N ARG A 81 -17.98 -2.00 13.73
CA ARG A 81 -19.35 -1.48 13.80
C ARG A 81 -20.37 -2.42 13.19
N PHE A 82 -20.05 -3.04 12.05
CA PHE A 82 -21.02 -3.79 11.25
C PHE A 82 -20.94 -5.31 11.44
N ILE A 83 -19.85 -5.81 12.03
CA ILE A 83 -19.67 -7.24 12.29
C ILE A 83 -19.57 -7.46 13.79
N ASP A 84 -18.40 -7.22 14.38
CA ASP A 84 -18.14 -7.46 15.81
C ASP A 84 -16.85 -6.72 16.24
N PRO A 85 -16.77 -6.21 17.48
CA PRO A 85 -15.56 -5.58 18.01
C PRO A 85 -14.31 -6.46 17.96
N GLY A 86 -14.44 -7.77 18.19
CA GLY A 86 -13.33 -8.71 18.12
C GLY A 86 -12.79 -8.86 16.70
N VAL A 87 -13.69 -8.91 15.70
CA VAL A 87 -13.31 -8.92 14.28
C VAL A 87 -12.61 -7.61 13.89
N GLY A 88 -13.14 -6.47 14.35
CA GLY A 88 -12.51 -5.17 14.10
C GLY A 88 -11.11 -5.06 14.68
N PHE A 89 -10.88 -5.58 15.87
CA PHE A 89 -9.55 -5.68 16.48
C PHE A 89 -8.61 -6.54 15.64
N GLY A 90 -9.06 -7.72 15.21
CA GLY A 90 -8.29 -8.62 14.35
C GLY A 90 -7.92 -7.98 13.00
N VAL A 91 -8.87 -7.30 12.34
CA VAL A 91 -8.63 -6.58 11.09
C VAL A 91 -7.60 -5.46 11.30
N GLY A 92 -7.65 -4.72 12.39
CA GLY A 92 -6.68 -3.69 12.73
C GLY A 92 -5.25 -4.25 12.84
N TRP A 93 -5.08 -5.38 13.53
CA TRP A 93 -3.80 -6.07 13.65
C TRP A 93 -3.29 -6.62 12.31
N LEU A 94 -4.16 -7.24 11.52
CA LEU A 94 -3.80 -7.74 10.19
C LEU A 94 -3.34 -6.59 9.28
N PHE A 95 -4.03 -5.46 9.33
CA PHE A 95 -3.67 -4.29 8.54
C PHE A 95 -2.32 -3.71 8.96
N TRP A 96 -2.02 -3.67 10.26
CA TRP A 96 -0.73 -3.22 10.77
C TRP A 96 0.42 -4.14 10.34
N ILE A 97 0.25 -5.46 10.49
CA ILE A 97 1.24 -6.46 10.06
C ILE A 97 1.46 -6.37 8.54
N LEU A 98 0.38 -6.23 7.75
CA LEU A 98 0.45 -6.08 6.30
C LEU A 98 1.35 -4.93 5.89
N TRP A 99 1.20 -3.75 6.50
CA TRP A 99 2.02 -2.59 6.16
C TRP A 99 3.48 -2.76 6.54
N ILE A 100 3.80 -3.44 7.63
CA ILE A 100 5.18 -3.77 7.99
C ILE A 100 5.80 -4.69 6.92
N LEU A 101 5.08 -5.71 6.50
CA LEU A 101 5.57 -6.64 5.47
C LEU A 101 5.74 -5.95 4.12
N VAL A 102 4.78 -5.13 3.70
CA VAL A 102 4.85 -4.35 2.45
C VAL A 102 6.06 -3.43 2.47
N ALA A 103 6.26 -2.65 3.53
CA ALA A 103 7.41 -1.76 3.65
C ALA A 103 8.76 -2.52 3.57
N SER A 104 8.83 -3.70 4.20
CA SER A 104 10.02 -4.54 4.15
C SER A 104 10.31 -5.05 2.74
N VAL A 105 9.29 -5.49 2.02
CA VAL A 105 9.40 -5.96 0.63
C VAL A 105 9.78 -4.81 -0.30
N ASP A 106 9.22 -3.61 -0.10
CA ASP A 106 9.53 -2.44 -0.90
C ASP A 106 11.00 -2.01 -0.76
N ILE A 107 11.55 -2.03 0.45
CA ILE A 107 12.96 -1.72 0.71
C ILE A 107 13.88 -2.74 0.02
N ILE A 108 13.59 -4.03 0.12
CA ILE A 108 14.37 -5.08 -0.55
C ILE A 108 14.30 -4.92 -2.07
N THR A 109 13.13 -4.60 -2.60
CA THR A 109 12.93 -4.38 -4.03
C THR A 109 13.68 -3.15 -4.53
N LEU A 110 13.63 -2.05 -3.79
CA LEU A 110 14.42 -0.86 -4.09
C LEU A 110 15.91 -1.20 -4.18
N SER A 111 16.43 -1.97 -3.24
CA SER A 111 17.83 -2.41 -3.28
C SER A 111 18.14 -3.23 -4.53
N LYS A 112 17.27 -4.15 -4.94
CA LYS A 112 17.47 -4.95 -6.17
C LYS A 112 17.42 -4.09 -7.43
N ILE A 113 16.54 -3.10 -7.49
CA ILE A 113 16.44 -2.17 -8.62
C ILE A 113 17.71 -1.32 -8.71
N LEU A 114 18.21 -0.81 -7.59
CA LEU A 114 19.43 0.00 -7.55
C LEU A 114 20.65 -0.79 -8.02
N HIS A 115 20.73 -2.09 -7.74
CA HIS A 115 21.82 -2.94 -8.21
C HIS A 115 21.86 -3.10 -9.74
N TYR A 116 20.84 -2.66 -10.49
CA TYR A 116 20.89 -2.61 -11.94
C TYR A 116 21.96 -1.63 -12.45
N TRP A 117 22.23 -0.55 -11.74
CA TRP A 117 23.29 0.39 -12.07
C TRP A 117 24.64 -0.08 -11.49
N GLU A 118 25.69 -0.09 -12.32
CA GLU A 118 27.02 -0.55 -11.92
C GLU A 118 27.58 0.18 -10.69
N PHE A 119 27.29 1.46 -10.55
CA PHE A 119 27.69 2.26 -9.40
C PHE A 119 27.20 1.67 -8.07
N PHE A 120 25.97 1.13 -8.02
CA PHE A 120 25.40 0.57 -6.80
C PHE A 120 25.77 -0.89 -6.57
N ARG A 121 26.32 -1.60 -7.56
CA ARG A 121 26.72 -3.01 -7.44
C ARG A 121 27.83 -3.24 -6.42
N GLN A 122 28.65 -2.22 -6.14
CA GLN A 122 29.71 -2.29 -5.12
C GLN A 122 29.19 -2.20 -3.69
N PHE A 123 27.95 -1.75 -3.50
CA PHE A 123 27.35 -1.64 -2.16
C PHE A 123 26.56 -2.90 -1.82
N SER A 124 26.68 -3.37 -0.57
CA SER A 124 25.86 -4.48 -0.08
C SER A 124 24.37 -4.08 -0.06
N THR A 125 23.50 -5.03 -0.39
CA THR A 125 22.03 -4.89 -0.22
C THR A 125 21.68 -4.35 1.18
N PHE A 126 22.37 -4.84 2.21
CA PHE A 126 22.17 -4.42 3.59
C PHE A 126 22.47 -2.92 3.81
N SER A 127 23.55 -2.41 3.23
CA SER A 127 23.90 -0.98 3.30
C SER A 127 22.84 -0.09 2.64
N ILE A 128 22.34 -0.49 1.48
CA ILE A 128 21.28 0.23 0.77
C ILE A 128 19.98 0.24 1.59
N CYS A 129 19.62 -0.88 2.21
CA CYS A 129 18.45 -0.98 3.07
C CYS A 129 18.57 -0.05 4.30
N ILE A 130 19.73 -0.02 4.97
CA ILE A 130 19.96 0.86 6.13
C ILE A 130 19.80 2.33 5.72
N VAL A 131 20.42 2.75 4.62
CA VAL A 131 20.32 4.14 4.14
C VAL A 131 18.87 4.51 3.83
N SER A 132 18.13 3.62 3.15
CA SER A 132 16.72 3.84 2.82
C SER A 132 15.85 3.98 4.07
N VAL A 133 16.02 3.10 5.06
CA VAL A 133 15.28 3.16 6.33
C VAL A 133 15.66 4.42 7.12
N SER A 134 16.94 4.74 7.21
CA SER A 134 17.40 5.95 7.89
C SER A 134 16.83 7.24 7.27
N TYR A 135 16.80 7.29 5.93
CA TYR A 135 16.21 8.43 5.21
C TYR A 135 14.71 8.58 5.50
N THR A 136 13.95 7.50 5.50
CA THR A 136 12.51 7.55 5.80
C THR A 136 12.24 7.98 7.23
N HIS A 137 13.03 7.51 8.21
CA HIS A 137 12.92 7.92 9.61
C HIS A 137 13.27 9.40 9.82
N LEU A 138 14.36 9.87 9.23
CA LEU A 138 14.75 11.28 9.32
C LEU A 138 13.67 12.20 8.74
N ARG A 139 13.11 11.83 7.59
CA ARG A 139 12.07 12.59 6.93
C ARG A 139 10.75 12.62 7.70
N ALA A 140 10.41 11.53 8.36
CA ALA A 140 9.22 11.47 9.22
C ALA A 140 9.33 12.44 10.41
N HIS A 141 10.52 12.60 10.99
CA HIS A 141 10.76 13.55 12.06
C HIS A 141 10.66 15.01 11.60
N GLU A 142 11.10 15.33 10.39
CA GLU A 142 10.96 16.70 9.83
C GLU A 142 9.50 17.06 9.58
N THR A 143 8.71 16.14 9.05
CA THR A 143 7.28 16.37 8.77
C THR A 143 6.50 16.58 10.07
N GLY A 144 6.79 15.82 11.13
CA GLY A 144 6.15 15.97 12.44
C GLY A 144 6.52 17.25 13.18
N ARG A 145 7.62 17.94 12.79
CA ARG A 145 8.03 19.22 13.39
C ARG A 145 7.41 20.44 12.69
N ASN A 146 6.93 20.27 11.46
CA ASN A 146 6.37 21.32 10.61
C ASN A 146 4.83 21.31 10.55
N LEU A 147 4.16 20.46 11.35
CA LEU A 147 2.72 20.41 11.59
C LEU A 147 2.40 20.99 12.97
#